data_88139564639f591b4c874e48ef4603de
#
_entry.id   88139564639f591b4c874e48ef4603de
#
_cell.length_a   1.000
_cell.length_b   1.000
_cell.length_c   1.000
_cell.angle_alpha   90.00
_cell.angle_beta   90.00
_cell.angle_gamma   90.00
#
_symmetry.space_group_name_H-M   'P 1'
#
loop_
_entity.id
_entity.type
_entity.pdbx_description
1 polymer ?
#
loop_
_entity_poly.entity_id
_entity_poly.type
_entity_poly.pdbx_seq_one_letter_code
_entity_poly.pdbx_strand_id
1 'polypeptide(L)'
;MFDSTASNLTSQQSWANLMQDHDAIRLLETTVLPPYLNSCRWFAGKARQQAYFRVQFAHEIPYRADAETSDQAFLVIVEVGYADGETESYLLPLSFVERAQPEIPPKGILTTALFDQKPGRIVDAIYDERFRRALYFNLVHQETLTQQSGQLRFHRGRGLAADDIDAEVSSRVLPVDSSNSALVFGISSQGEKYFLKLYRKLFQETNPEVELVSFLTEKSNFDHIPAYAGSVVWEQETGADVTLGMMQRMVENRHDSWNQTGDDLNDFLYAVPNRLFSVKEEVFERVELLGRRTGQMHLALYNSDPDEAAFAPEPFSDEYREFIIQRFENLLERRYNLLIDNYVKLDPLAQRLAWVFMEAKEMIDEFVDDFRNRPLESLRIRIHGDYHLGQVLVTGKDFIIIDFEGEPESSIAERKIKHSPLKDVAGMIRSYHYAVSAKLFGSTETAGIEPDHLQRVSERWFKLIRDTYLDAYLETIGSPHPLFKNNSEVNFLLLVYLLEKAVYELGYEISYRPAWVKIPLKGIMDVIREIEKIRIADPTRDSELPLLQVGLLQSKKE
;
A
#
# COMPACT_ATOMS: atom_id res chain seq x y z
N MET A 1 -9.78 26.16 22.65
CA MET A 1 -10.77 26.10 23.74
C MET A 1 -11.68 24.94 23.38
N PHE A 2 -11.44 23.75 23.92
CA PHE A 2 -12.36 22.63 23.76
C PHE A 2 -13.48 22.81 24.76
N ASP A 3 -14.70 22.83 24.23
CA ASP A 3 -15.93 23.01 24.99
C ASP A 3 -16.12 21.86 25.97
N SER A 4 -16.39 22.16 27.23
CA SER A 4 -16.36 21.26 28.38
C SER A 4 -17.67 20.46 28.55
N THR A 5 -18.25 19.96 27.49
CA THR A 5 -19.36 18.98 27.54
C THR A 5 -18.85 17.57 27.27
N ALA A 6 -17.67 17.20 27.85
CA ALA A 6 -17.20 15.83 27.85
C ALA A 6 -18.18 14.99 28.66
N SER A 7 -18.89 14.08 28.01
CA SER A 7 -19.80 13.14 28.66
C SER A 7 -19.01 12.30 29.65
N ASN A 8 -19.25 12.45 30.93
CA ASN A 8 -18.62 11.61 31.96
C ASN A 8 -19.28 10.23 31.94
N LEU A 9 -18.54 9.22 31.49
CA LEU A 9 -18.98 7.83 31.61
C LEU A 9 -18.79 7.40 33.06
N THR A 10 -19.88 6.99 33.74
CA THR A 10 -19.83 6.54 35.14
C THR A 10 -20.38 5.13 35.25
N SER A 11 -19.61 4.24 35.88
CA SER A 11 -20.01 2.88 36.19
C SER A 11 -19.71 2.58 37.65
N GLN A 12 -20.59 1.81 38.31
CA GLN A 12 -20.37 1.23 39.64
C GLN A 12 -19.43 0.03 39.59
N GLN A 13 -19.19 -0.53 38.41
CA GLN A 13 -18.29 -1.65 38.20
C GLN A 13 -16.86 -1.17 37.97
N SER A 14 -15.91 -2.08 38.16
CA SER A 14 -14.51 -1.84 37.83
C SER A 14 -14.30 -1.79 36.29
N TRP A 15 -13.21 -1.16 35.85
CA TRP A 15 -12.82 -1.16 34.43
C TRP A 15 -12.75 -2.57 33.82
N ALA A 16 -12.25 -3.56 34.57
CA ALA A 16 -12.17 -4.95 34.14
C ALA A 16 -13.53 -5.56 33.76
N ASN A 17 -14.61 -5.05 34.33
CA ASN A 17 -15.98 -5.51 34.06
C ASN A 17 -16.73 -4.63 33.07
N LEU A 18 -16.08 -3.70 32.37
CA LEU A 18 -16.71 -2.78 31.40
C LEU A 18 -17.64 -3.52 30.42
N MET A 19 -17.19 -4.66 29.89
CA MET A 19 -17.96 -5.41 28.87
C MET A 19 -19.22 -6.11 29.44
N GLN A 20 -19.37 -6.15 30.77
CA GLN A 20 -20.54 -6.69 31.47
C GLN A 20 -21.52 -5.57 31.91
N ASP A 21 -21.11 -4.29 31.76
CA ASP A 21 -21.93 -3.13 32.09
C ASP A 21 -22.65 -2.62 30.84
N HIS A 22 -23.87 -3.08 30.63
CA HIS A 22 -24.68 -2.72 29.48
C HIS A 22 -24.97 -1.22 29.35
N ASP A 23 -25.11 -0.50 30.47
CA ASP A 23 -25.37 0.95 30.47
C ASP A 23 -24.10 1.71 30.06
N ALA A 24 -22.94 1.30 30.56
CA ALA A 24 -21.65 1.86 30.17
C ALA A 24 -21.35 1.63 28.68
N ILE A 25 -21.59 0.40 28.18
CA ILE A 25 -21.43 0.08 26.75
C ILE A 25 -22.39 0.92 25.89
N ARG A 26 -23.66 1.01 26.26
CA ARG A 26 -24.63 1.84 25.54
C ARG A 26 -24.20 3.31 25.47
N LEU A 27 -23.68 3.85 26.56
CA LEU A 27 -23.17 5.23 26.61
C LEU A 27 -21.92 5.38 25.73
N LEU A 28 -21.04 4.39 25.73
CA LEU A 28 -19.87 4.33 24.86
C LEU A 28 -20.30 4.38 23.40
N GLU A 29 -21.25 3.54 22.97
CA GLU A 29 -21.76 3.44 21.59
C GLU A 29 -22.46 4.70 21.12
N THR A 30 -23.27 5.32 21.97
CA THR A 30 -24.15 6.43 21.53
C THR A 30 -23.52 7.81 21.70
N THR A 31 -22.61 7.98 22.65
CA THR A 31 -22.13 9.30 23.05
C THR A 31 -20.62 9.48 22.90
N VAL A 32 -19.83 8.42 23.10
CA VAL A 32 -18.37 8.52 23.12
C VAL A 32 -17.73 8.14 21.79
N LEU A 33 -18.11 6.99 21.20
CA LEU A 33 -17.53 6.50 19.95
C LEU A 33 -17.79 7.42 18.76
N PRO A 34 -19.01 7.94 18.52
CA PRO A 34 -19.29 8.74 17.33
C PRO A 34 -18.38 9.97 17.19
N PRO A 35 -18.28 10.88 18.18
CA PRO A 35 -17.41 12.05 18.07
C PRO A 35 -15.93 11.68 18.04
N TYR A 36 -15.51 10.64 18.77
CA TYR A 36 -14.12 10.21 18.77
C TYR A 36 -13.70 9.68 17.41
N LEU A 37 -14.42 8.69 16.85
CA LEU A 37 -14.09 8.09 15.56
C LEU A 37 -14.09 9.14 14.44
N ASN A 38 -15.09 10.05 14.41
CA ASN A 38 -15.12 11.13 13.43
C ASN A 38 -13.94 12.12 13.56
N SER A 39 -13.29 12.20 14.72
CA SER A 39 -12.06 12.98 14.89
C SER A 39 -10.81 12.23 14.43
N CYS A 40 -10.84 10.89 14.40
CA CYS A 40 -9.71 10.05 14.05
C CYS A 40 -9.43 10.09 12.54
N ARG A 41 -8.21 10.40 12.14
CA ARG A 41 -7.84 10.46 10.73
C ARG A 41 -8.04 9.13 9.98
N TRP A 42 -7.72 8.02 10.60
CA TRP A 42 -7.83 6.68 10.05
C TRP A 42 -9.28 6.19 9.85
N PHE A 43 -10.28 6.88 10.39
CA PHE A 43 -11.67 6.49 10.22
C PHE A 43 -12.16 6.85 8.81
N ALA A 44 -12.42 5.83 7.99
CA ALA A 44 -12.82 6.00 6.59
C ALA A 44 -14.29 6.45 6.44
N GLY A 45 -15.13 6.16 7.44
CA GLY A 45 -16.59 6.40 7.39
C GLY A 45 -17.05 7.85 7.56
N LYS A 46 -16.15 8.84 7.64
CA LYS A 46 -16.50 10.24 7.92
C LYS A 46 -17.42 10.89 6.89
N ALA A 47 -17.24 10.55 5.63
CA ALA A 47 -18.01 11.13 4.53
C ALA A 47 -19.37 10.44 4.30
N ARG A 48 -19.61 9.29 4.98
CA ARG A 48 -20.85 8.52 4.87
C ARG A 48 -21.80 8.87 6.01
N GLN A 49 -23.09 8.77 5.77
CA GLN A 49 -24.09 8.97 6.81
C GLN A 49 -24.13 7.74 7.72
N GLN A 50 -23.59 7.89 8.93
CA GLN A 50 -23.55 6.85 9.95
C GLN A 50 -24.92 6.66 10.59
N ALA A 51 -25.36 5.42 10.72
CA ALA A 51 -26.65 5.06 11.34
C ALA A 51 -26.47 4.65 12.81
N TYR A 52 -25.43 3.86 13.10
CA TYR A 52 -25.13 3.42 14.46
C TYR A 52 -23.65 3.06 14.62
N PHE A 53 -23.21 3.00 15.89
CA PHE A 53 -21.95 2.42 16.34
C PHE A 53 -22.28 1.35 17.36
N ARG A 54 -21.66 0.18 17.25
CA ARG A 54 -21.89 -0.95 18.13
C ARG A 54 -20.58 -1.61 18.50
N VAL A 55 -20.39 -1.89 19.78
CA VAL A 55 -19.32 -2.77 20.26
C VAL A 55 -19.71 -4.21 19.94
N GLN A 56 -19.07 -4.79 18.92
CA GLN A 56 -19.37 -6.13 18.43
C GLN A 56 -18.64 -7.17 19.26
N PHE A 57 -17.35 -6.95 19.51
CA PHE A 57 -16.49 -7.81 20.32
C PHE A 57 -15.50 -6.97 21.11
N ALA A 58 -15.00 -7.55 22.20
CA ALA A 58 -13.91 -6.98 22.98
C ALA A 58 -13.03 -8.11 23.52
N HIS A 59 -11.76 -8.09 23.15
CA HIS A 59 -10.77 -9.06 23.59
C HIS A 59 -9.92 -8.45 24.70
N GLU A 60 -9.82 -9.14 25.82
CA GLU A 60 -9.03 -8.70 26.96
C GLU A 60 -7.54 -8.90 26.70
N ILE A 61 -6.76 -7.87 26.99
CA ILE A 61 -5.30 -7.88 26.97
C ILE A 61 -4.81 -7.57 28.40
N PRO A 62 -4.52 -8.59 29.21
CA PRO A 62 -4.03 -8.40 30.56
C PRO A 62 -2.67 -7.68 30.57
N TYR A 63 -2.52 -6.71 31.48
CA TYR A 63 -1.21 -6.14 31.77
C TYR A 63 -0.46 -7.07 32.72
N ARG A 64 0.66 -7.59 32.25
CA ARG A 64 1.57 -8.36 33.08
C ARG A 64 2.49 -7.39 33.84
N ALA A 65 1.99 -6.78 34.87
CA ALA A 65 2.77 -6.08 35.87
C ALA A 65 2.29 -6.57 37.22
N ASP A 66 3.18 -7.15 37.99
CA ASP A 66 3.01 -7.53 39.41
C ASP A 66 1.62 -8.09 39.77
N ALA A 67 1.57 -9.34 40.14
CA ALA A 67 0.41 -10.23 40.29
C ALA A 67 -0.79 -9.71 41.12
N GLU A 68 -0.90 -8.44 41.42
CA GLU A 68 -1.93 -7.84 42.28
C GLU A 68 -2.91 -6.90 41.57
N THR A 69 -2.70 -6.56 40.27
CA THR A 69 -3.64 -5.68 39.58
C THR A 69 -4.36 -6.41 38.44
N SER A 70 -5.69 -6.49 38.53
CA SER A 70 -6.60 -6.92 37.46
C SER A 70 -6.71 -5.87 36.36
N ASP A 71 -5.62 -5.17 36.04
CA ASP A 71 -5.60 -4.07 35.10
C ASP A 71 -5.34 -4.59 33.66
N GLN A 72 -6.15 -4.15 32.72
CA GLN A 72 -6.14 -4.66 31.34
C GLN A 72 -6.57 -3.62 30.34
N ALA A 73 -6.23 -3.83 29.07
CA ALA A 73 -6.84 -3.16 27.94
C ALA A 73 -7.87 -4.08 27.28
N PHE A 74 -8.70 -3.48 26.42
CA PHE A 74 -9.60 -4.21 25.55
C PHE A 74 -9.26 -3.88 24.09
N LEU A 75 -9.08 -4.90 23.25
CA LEU A 75 -9.13 -4.76 21.80
C LEU A 75 -10.61 -4.78 21.39
N VAL A 76 -11.20 -3.60 21.26
CA VAL A 76 -12.62 -3.46 20.93
C VAL A 76 -12.79 -3.43 19.42
N ILE A 77 -13.69 -4.28 18.92
CA ILE A 77 -14.13 -4.28 17.53
C ILE A 77 -15.46 -3.53 17.46
N VAL A 78 -15.44 -2.39 16.79
CA VAL A 78 -16.59 -1.51 16.62
C VAL A 78 -17.17 -1.70 15.23
N GLU A 79 -18.42 -2.15 15.16
CA GLU A 79 -19.21 -2.14 13.95
C GLU A 79 -19.83 -0.76 13.75
N VAL A 80 -19.64 -0.19 12.57
CA VAL A 80 -20.26 1.05 12.14
C VAL A 80 -21.24 0.75 11.03
N GLY A 81 -22.52 0.98 11.28
CA GLY A 81 -23.59 0.86 10.28
C GLY A 81 -23.84 2.18 9.58
N TYR A 82 -24.14 2.12 8.29
CA TYR A 82 -24.42 3.29 7.44
C TYR A 82 -25.87 3.31 6.96
N ALA A 83 -26.34 4.48 6.53
CA ALA A 83 -27.71 4.67 6.07
C ALA A 83 -28.07 3.89 4.78
N ASP A 84 -27.06 3.50 4.00
CA ASP A 84 -27.20 2.66 2.81
C ASP A 84 -27.29 1.15 3.12
N GLY A 85 -27.22 0.76 4.40
CA GLY A 85 -27.30 -0.62 4.87
C GLY A 85 -25.97 -1.34 4.95
N GLU A 86 -24.88 -0.74 4.46
CA GLU A 86 -23.53 -1.29 4.57
C GLU A 86 -22.99 -1.19 6.00
N THR A 87 -22.07 -2.06 6.35
CA THR A 87 -21.37 -2.04 7.64
C THR A 87 -19.86 -2.12 7.46
N GLU A 88 -19.12 -1.56 8.38
CA GLU A 88 -17.66 -1.67 8.45
C GLU A 88 -17.24 -1.97 9.89
N SER A 89 -16.18 -2.77 10.05
CA SER A 89 -15.61 -3.10 11.37
C SER A 89 -14.28 -2.37 11.58
N TYR A 90 -14.12 -1.81 12.78
CA TYR A 90 -12.93 -1.06 13.16
C TYR A 90 -12.33 -1.56 14.47
N LEU A 91 -11.01 -1.66 14.53
CA LEU A 91 -10.26 -1.94 15.76
C LEU A 91 -10.02 -0.65 16.53
N LEU A 92 -10.51 -0.62 17.76
CA LEU A 92 -10.25 0.46 18.72
C LEU A 92 -9.78 -0.14 20.06
N PRO A 93 -8.46 -0.22 20.30
CA PRO A 93 -7.96 -0.61 21.61
C PRO A 93 -8.33 0.43 22.65
N LEU A 94 -8.85 0.00 23.81
CA LEU A 94 -9.24 0.87 24.91
C LEU A 94 -8.47 0.55 26.18
N SER A 95 -8.02 1.58 26.88
CA SER A 95 -7.47 1.52 28.24
C SER A 95 -8.16 2.49 29.16
N PHE A 96 -8.18 2.19 30.44
CA PHE A 96 -8.49 3.15 31.49
C PHE A 96 -7.20 3.63 32.16
N VAL A 97 -7.04 4.96 32.20
CA VAL A 97 -5.86 5.60 32.77
C VAL A 97 -6.31 6.51 33.91
N GLU A 98 -5.87 6.20 35.12
CA GLU A 98 -6.16 7.02 36.31
C GLU A 98 -5.54 8.43 36.17
N ARG A 99 -6.12 9.42 36.86
CA ARG A 99 -5.80 10.83 36.68
C ARG A 99 -4.33 11.20 37.00
N ALA A 100 -3.64 10.37 37.75
CA ALA A 100 -2.25 10.59 38.20
C ALA A 100 -1.17 10.02 37.25
N GLN A 101 -1.55 9.38 36.16
CA GLN A 101 -0.60 8.74 35.24
C GLN A 101 -0.13 9.67 34.11
N PRO A 102 0.94 9.28 33.35
CA PRO A 102 1.60 10.11 32.36
C PRO A 102 0.67 10.73 31.34
N GLU A 103 1.10 11.81 30.76
CA GLU A 103 0.35 12.67 29.85
C GLU A 103 -0.03 11.92 28.57
N ILE A 104 -1.30 11.56 28.44
CA ILE A 104 -1.90 11.05 27.21
C ILE A 104 -2.21 12.24 26.29
N PRO A 105 -1.80 12.24 25.02
CA PRO A 105 -2.09 13.33 24.12
C PRO A 105 -3.62 13.52 23.94
N PRO A 106 -4.13 14.75 23.82
CA PRO A 106 -5.57 15.02 23.71
C PRO A 106 -6.32 14.19 22.66
N LYS A 107 -5.67 13.92 21.52
CA LYS A 107 -6.21 13.08 20.44
C LYS A 107 -6.39 11.60 20.81
N GLY A 108 -5.77 11.14 21.89
CA GLY A 108 -5.90 9.78 22.39
C GLY A 108 -6.96 9.63 23.49
N ILE A 109 -7.57 10.73 23.95
CA ILE A 109 -8.55 10.71 25.03
C ILE A 109 -9.95 10.63 24.42
N LEU A 110 -10.71 9.57 24.74
CA LEU A 110 -12.10 9.43 24.30
C LEU A 110 -13.03 10.23 25.21
N THR A 111 -12.93 10.01 26.52
CA THR A 111 -13.79 10.68 27.53
C THR A 111 -13.17 10.59 28.92
N THR A 112 -13.65 11.42 29.85
CA THR A 112 -13.44 11.22 31.29
C THR A 112 -14.39 10.14 31.81
N ALA A 113 -13.94 9.35 32.77
CA ALA A 113 -14.73 8.25 33.29
C ALA A 113 -14.52 8.06 34.81
N LEU A 114 -15.51 7.42 35.45
CA LEU A 114 -15.48 7.02 36.84
C LEU A 114 -15.87 5.54 36.92
N PHE A 115 -14.92 4.67 37.29
CA PHE A 115 -15.12 3.24 37.47
C PHE A 115 -14.81 2.86 38.93
N ASP A 116 -15.77 2.22 39.62
CA ASP A 116 -15.62 1.84 41.01
C ASP A 116 -15.06 3.00 41.87
N GLN A 117 -15.65 4.19 41.75
CA GLN A 117 -15.24 5.43 42.40
C GLN A 117 -13.82 5.94 42.05
N LYS A 118 -13.10 5.33 41.12
CA LYS A 118 -11.79 5.76 40.65
C LYS A 118 -11.96 6.70 39.45
N PRO A 119 -11.56 7.97 39.59
CA PRO A 119 -11.63 8.91 38.48
C PRO A 119 -10.47 8.73 37.50
N GLY A 120 -10.75 8.75 36.19
CA GLY A 120 -9.76 8.58 35.16
C GLY A 120 -10.25 9.00 33.78
N ARG A 121 -9.63 8.44 32.75
CA ARG A 121 -9.95 8.68 31.34
C ARG A 121 -9.96 7.36 30.59
N ILE A 122 -10.93 7.19 29.70
CA ILE A 122 -10.88 6.16 28.66
C ILE A 122 -10.06 6.74 27.52
N VAL A 123 -9.07 5.98 27.08
CA VAL A 123 -8.11 6.39 26.04
C VAL A 123 -7.99 5.33 24.96
N ASP A 124 -7.62 5.73 23.76
CA ASP A 124 -7.10 4.79 22.76
C ASP A 124 -5.81 4.19 23.33
N ALA A 125 -5.84 2.91 23.56
CA ALA A 125 -4.78 2.20 24.31
C ALA A 125 -3.42 2.24 23.61
N ILE A 126 -3.34 2.56 22.33
CA ILE A 126 -2.04 2.76 21.65
C ILE A 126 -1.19 3.83 22.35
N TYR A 127 -1.82 4.80 23.04
CA TYR A 127 -1.12 5.82 23.80
C TYR A 127 -0.76 5.39 25.22
N ASP A 128 -1.27 4.25 25.70
CA ASP A 128 -0.89 3.65 26.98
C ASP A 128 0.33 2.74 26.81
N GLU A 129 1.43 3.07 27.49
CA GLU A 129 2.66 2.28 27.42
C GLU A 129 2.45 0.85 27.91
N ARG A 130 1.60 0.64 28.92
CA ARG A 130 1.30 -0.68 29.48
C ARG A 130 0.70 -1.60 28.40
N PHE A 131 -0.23 -1.06 27.61
CA PHE A 131 -0.83 -1.79 26.48
C PHE A 131 0.22 -2.16 25.42
N ARG A 132 1.07 -1.21 25.03
CA ARG A 132 2.12 -1.47 24.04
C ARG A 132 3.10 -2.55 24.51
N ARG A 133 3.48 -2.51 25.80
CA ARG A 133 4.32 -3.54 26.43
C ARG A 133 3.62 -4.91 26.44
N ALA A 134 2.33 -4.95 26.76
CA ALA A 134 1.54 -6.18 26.74
C ALA A 134 1.44 -6.78 25.33
N LEU A 135 1.23 -5.95 24.29
CA LEU A 135 1.24 -6.40 22.90
C LEU A 135 2.59 -7.03 22.51
N TYR A 136 3.68 -6.34 22.82
CA TYR A 136 5.03 -6.85 22.53
C TYR A 136 5.27 -8.17 23.26
N PHE A 137 4.98 -8.23 24.56
CA PHE A 137 5.15 -9.44 25.37
C PHE A 137 4.38 -10.63 24.78
N ASN A 138 3.09 -10.45 24.44
CA ASN A 138 2.28 -11.52 23.87
C ASN A 138 2.84 -11.99 22.51
N LEU A 139 3.33 -11.08 21.67
CA LEU A 139 3.95 -11.41 20.39
C LEU A 139 5.23 -12.23 20.55
N VAL A 140 6.15 -11.80 21.41
CA VAL A 140 7.44 -12.49 21.56
C VAL A 140 7.30 -13.87 22.19
N HIS A 141 6.29 -14.06 23.08
CA HIS A 141 6.01 -15.34 23.76
C HIS A 141 5.02 -16.22 22.99
N GLN A 142 4.48 -15.76 21.85
CA GLN A 142 3.49 -16.50 21.06
C GLN A 142 2.25 -16.90 21.87
N GLU A 143 1.75 -15.98 22.66
CA GLU A 143 0.61 -16.25 23.52
C GLU A 143 -0.67 -16.50 22.70
N THR A 144 -1.57 -17.28 23.27
CA THR A 144 -2.92 -17.47 22.78
C THR A 144 -3.89 -17.14 23.90
N LEU A 145 -4.72 -16.11 23.69
CA LEU A 145 -5.70 -15.68 24.68
C LEU A 145 -7.08 -16.17 24.24
N THR A 146 -7.65 -17.11 25.00
CA THR A 146 -9.00 -17.63 24.74
C THR A 146 -10.03 -16.59 25.16
N GLN A 147 -10.96 -16.28 24.28
CA GLN A 147 -12.02 -15.28 24.45
C GLN A 147 -13.40 -15.93 24.20
N GLN A 148 -14.47 -15.25 24.54
CA GLN A 148 -15.83 -15.74 24.29
C GLN A 148 -16.18 -15.92 22.81
N SER A 149 -15.50 -15.19 21.92
CA SER A 149 -15.75 -15.15 20.47
C SER A 149 -14.64 -15.81 19.64
N GLY A 150 -13.84 -16.69 20.24
CA GLY A 150 -12.71 -17.35 19.59
C GLY A 150 -11.39 -17.14 20.32
N GLN A 151 -10.29 -17.10 19.60
CA GLN A 151 -8.95 -16.97 20.18
C GLN A 151 -8.21 -15.77 19.58
N LEU A 152 -7.55 -15.03 20.43
CA LEU A 152 -6.58 -14.02 19.99
C LEU A 152 -5.18 -14.65 19.99
N ARG A 153 -4.64 -14.89 18.79
CA ARG A 153 -3.36 -15.55 18.63
C ARG A 153 -2.27 -14.58 18.23
N PHE A 154 -1.15 -14.68 18.91
CA PHE A 154 0.06 -13.90 18.64
C PHE A 154 1.10 -14.81 17.99
N HIS A 155 1.41 -14.52 16.75
CA HIS A 155 2.42 -15.27 15.99
C HIS A 155 3.76 -14.55 16.01
N ARG A 156 4.84 -15.29 16.24
CA ARG A 156 6.22 -14.80 16.15
C ARG A 156 6.83 -15.22 14.82
N GLY A 157 7.44 -14.28 14.12
CA GLY A 157 8.15 -14.51 12.87
C GLY A 157 9.68 -14.54 13.04
N ARG A 158 10.40 -15.04 12.03
CA ARG A 158 11.87 -15.08 11.99
C ARG A 158 12.54 -13.71 12.08
N GLY A 159 11.82 -12.63 11.73
CA GLY A 159 12.31 -11.26 11.89
C GLY A 159 12.54 -10.85 13.34
N LEU A 160 11.93 -11.53 14.33
CA LEU A 160 12.19 -11.28 15.75
C LEU A 160 13.48 -12.02 16.17
N ALA A 161 14.47 -11.29 16.69
CA ALA A 161 15.70 -11.88 17.18
C ALA A 161 15.46 -12.61 18.51
N ALA A 162 16.13 -13.76 18.71
CA ALA A 162 15.97 -14.56 19.92
C ALA A 162 16.36 -13.79 21.19
N ASP A 163 17.42 -12.98 21.12
CA ASP A 163 17.93 -12.19 22.25
C ASP A 163 16.98 -11.07 22.68
N ASP A 164 15.98 -10.72 21.85
CA ASP A 164 15.03 -9.64 22.15
C ASP A 164 13.78 -10.13 22.89
N ILE A 165 13.62 -11.44 23.06
CA ILE A 165 12.43 -12.02 23.71
C ILE A 165 12.28 -11.55 25.15
N ASP A 166 13.37 -11.57 25.91
CA ASP A 166 13.41 -11.19 27.32
C ASP A 166 14.00 -9.79 27.55
N ALA A 167 14.16 -9.01 26.48
CA ALA A 167 14.78 -7.69 26.57
C ALA A 167 13.82 -6.66 27.16
N GLU A 168 14.37 -5.68 27.87
CA GLU A 168 13.63 -4.50 28.27
C GLU A 168 13.29 -3.65 27.05
N VAL A 169 12.01 -3.36 26.89
CA VAL A 169 11.46 -2.70 25.70
C VAL A 169 10.95 -1.30 26.02
N SER A 170 11.37 -0.32 25.26
CA SER A 170 10.74 0.99 25.15
C SER A 170 9.74 1.01 23.98
N SER A 171 8.73 1.87 24.06
CA SER A 171 7.75 1.95 22.97
C SER A 171 7.17 3.34 22.82
N ARG A 172 6.84 3.70 21.57
CA ARG A 172 6.14 4.95 21.25
C ARG A 172 5.19 4.78 20.08
N VAL A 173 4.23 5.70 19.95
CA VAL A 173 3.39 5.82 18.76
C VAL A 173 4.15 6.64 17.73
N LEU A 174 4.25 6.14 16.51
CA LEU A 174 4.80 6.89 15.40
C LEU A 174 3.72 7.82 14.83
N PRO A 175 3.94 9.14 14.75
CA PRO A 175 2.98 10.08 14.20
C PRO A 175 3.00 10.04 12.67
N VAL A 176 2.54 8.95 12.08
CA VAL A 176 2.39 8.79 10.63
C VAL A 176 0.98 9.16 10.19
N ASP A 177 0.90 9.65 8.99
CA ASP A 177 -0.33 9.99 8.33
C ASP A 177 -0.86 8.79 7.53
N SER A 178 -1.52 7.86 8.22
CA SER A 178 -1.92 6.56 7.70
C SER A 178 -3.35 6.19 8.10
N SER A 179 -3.95 5.30 7.32
CA SER A 179 -5.22 4.60 7.63
C SER A 179 -5.09 3.62 8.81
N ASN A 180 -3.85 3.31 9.23
CA ASN A 180 -3.53 2.39 10.32
C ASN A 180 -2.80 3.13 11.46
N SER A 181 -2.57 2.45 12.58
CA SER A 181 -1.75 2.99 13.67
C SER A 181 -0.39 2.29 13.71
N ALA A 182 0.67 3.09 13.86
CA ALA A 182 2.04 2.62 13.88
C ALA A 182 2.65 2.74 15.29
N LEU A 183 3.18 1.64 15.80
CA LEU A 183 3.91 1.56 17.05
C LEU A 183 5.37 1.18 16.77
N VAL A 184 6.28 1.78 17.50
CA VAL A 184 7.71 1.46 17.40
C VAL A 184 8.18 0.93 18.73
N PHE A 185 8.96 -0.14 18.69
CA PHE A 185 9.57 -0.77 19.85
C PHE A 185 11.09 -0.68 19.74
N GLY A 186 11.71 -0.17 20.81
CA GLY A 186 13.16 -0.08 20.96
C GLY A 186 13.65 -1.07 22.00
N ILE A 187 14.81 -1.66 21.73
CA ILE A 187 15.52 -2.52 22.66
C ILE A 187 16.58 -1.69 23.38
N SER A 188 16.63 -1.74 24.72
CA SER A 188 17.37 -0.82 25.59
C SER A 188 18.83 -0.53 25.22
N SER A 189 19.49 -1.44 24.49
CA SER A 189 20.89 -1.27 24.04
C SER A 189 21.07 -1.05 22.54
N GLN A 190 19.99 -1.13 21.74
CA GLN A 190 20.08 -1.23 20.27
C GLN A 190 19.23 -0.19 19.51
N GLY A 191 18.51 0.68 20.25
CA GLY A 191 17.61 1.67 19.64
C GLY A 191 16.29 1.07 19.12
N GLU A 192 15.62 1.77 18.20
CA GLU A 192 14.36 1.35 17.61
C GLU A 192 14.59 0.18 16.66
N LYS A 193 13.90 -0.94 16.89
CA LYS A 193 14.18 -2.21 16.22
C LYS A 193 12.98 -2.83 15.54
N TYR A 194 11.78 -2.61 16.05
CA TYR A 194 10.55 -3.18 15.51
C TYR A 194 9.50 -2.12 15.26
N PHE A 195 8.76 -2.32 14.19
CA PHE A 195 7.61 -1.54 13.79
C PHE A 195 6.38 -2.43 13.79
N LEU A 196 5.33 -2.04 14.50
CA LEU A 196 4.06 -2.75 14.54
C LEU A 196 2.96 -1.87 13.95
N LYS A 197 2.31 -2.37 12.91
CA LYS A 197 1.16 -1.78 12.24
C LYS A 197 -0.10 -2.42 12.81
N LEU A 198 -0.95 -1.63 13.47
CA LEU A 198 -2.30 -2.06 13.89
C LEU A 198 -3.29 -1.61 12.83
N TYR A 199 -4.00 -2.57 12.26
CA TYR A 199 -5.01 -2.33 11.23
C TYR A 199 -6.28 -1.75 11.89
N ARG A 200 -6.65 -0.53 11.51
CA ARG A 200 -7.82 0.14 12.10
C ARG A 200 -9.12 -0.29 11.45
N LYS A 201 -9.18 -0.39 10.14
CA LYS A 201 -10.30 -1.01 9.43
C LYS A 201 -10.03 -2.51 9.28
N LEU A 202 -10.99 -3.32 9.71
CA LEU A 202 -10.86 -4.78 9.73
C LEU A 202 -11.63 -5.41 8.57
N PHE A 203 -11.12 -6.53 8.10
CA PHE A 203 -11.72 -7.34 7.05
C PHE A 203 -11.84 -8.79 7.53
N GLN A 204 -12.87 -9.49 7.08
CA GLN A 204 -13.15 -10.90 7.38
C GLN A 204 -12.26 -11.84 6.53
N GLU A 205 -10.99 -11.49 6.41
CA GLU A 205 -9.98 -12.21 5.63
C GLU A 205 -8.58 -11.86 6.16
N THR A 206 -7.61 -12.76 5.95
CA THR A 206 -6.21 -12.48 6.26
C THR A 206 -5.70 -11.32 5.39
N ASN A 207 -5.00 -10.38 6.00
CA ASN A 207 -4.45 -9.23 5.27
C ASN A 207 -3.37 -9.68 4.27
N PRO A 208 -3.43 -9.26 2.99
CA PRO A 208 -2.44 -9.60 1.97
C PRO A 208 -1.00 -9.27 2.35
N GLU A 209 -0.76 -8.17 3.07
CA GLU A 209 0.57 -7.78 3.53
C GLU A 209 1.17 -8.83 4.47
N VAL A 210 0.37 -9.34 5.42
CA VAL A 210 0.82 -10.40 6.33
C VAL A 210 1.17 -11.67 5.56
N GLU A 211 0.32 -12.08 4.59
CA GLU A 211 0.58 -13.27 3.78
C GLU A 211 1.90 -13.12 2.97
N LEU A 212 2.06 -11.99 2.26
CA LEU A 212 3.21 -11.77 1.39
C LEU A 212 4.51 -11.59 2.18
N VAL A 213 4.50 -10.74 3.23
CA VAL A 213 5.72 -10.46 4.00
C VAL A 213 6.15 -11.67 4.83
N SER A 214 5.20 -12.43 5.41
CA SER A 214 5.53 -13.68 6.11
C SER A 214 6.09 -14.72 5.14
N PHE A 215 5.45 -14.92 3.98
CA PHE A 215 5.95 -15.85 2.96
C PHE A 215 7.36 -15.48 2.49
N LEU A 216 7.60 -14.23 2.11
CA LEU A 216 8.93 -13.77 1.67
C LEU A 216 9.99 -13.92 2.77
N THR A 217 9.65 -13.68 4.04
CA THR A 217 10.57 -13.85 5.17
C THR A 217 10.81 -15.32 5.52
N GLU A 218 9.74 -16.13 5.58
CA GLU A 218 9.82 -17.48 6.16
C GLU A 218 10.17 -18.56 5.14
N LYS A 219 9.76 -18.37 3.88
CA LYS A 219 9.80 -19.40 2.83
C LYS A 219 10.70 -19.04 1.66
N SER A 220 11.17 -17.80 1.55
CA SER A 220 12.10 -17.38 0.49
C SER A 220 13.42 -16.87 1.05
N ASN A 221 14.36 -16.57 0.13
CA ASN A 221 15.65 -15.95 0.46
C ASN A 221 15.67 -14.47 0.04
N PHE A 222 14.51 -13.80 0.00
CA PHE A 222 14.42 -12.41 -0.41
C PHE A 222 14.51 -11.50 0.82
N ASP A 223 15.67 -10.85 0.99
CA ASP A 223 15.99 -10.04 2.18
C ASP A 223 15.69 -8.53 2.01
N HIS A 224 15.14 -8.12 0.85
CA HIS A 224 14.91 -6.70 0.54
C HIS A 224 13.49 -6.23 0.92
N ILE A 225 13.01 -6.73 2.06
CA ILE A 225 11.77 -6.33 2.73
C ILE A 225 12.03 -6.17 4.23
N PRO A 226 11.22 -5.41 4.96
CA PRO A 226 11.24 -5.47 6.42
C PRO A 226 10.85 -6.88 6.87
N ALA A 227 11.77 -7.60 7.51
CA ALA A 227 11.53 -9.00 7.87
C ALA A 227 10.32 -9.12 8.82
N TYR A 228 9.42 -10.06 8.53
CA TYR A 228 8.27 -10.39 9.35
C TYR A 228 8.70 -10.82 10.75
N ALA A 229 8.28 -10.06 11.76
CA ALA A 229 8.60 -10.31 13.17
C ALA A 229 7.41 -10.89 13.95
N GLY A 230 6.18 -10.78 13.40
CA GLY A 230 5.01 -11.39 14.01
C GLY A 230 3.69 -10.77 13.56
N SER A 231 2.58 -11.37 13.98
CA SER A 231 1.23 -10.85 13.73
C SER A 231 0.29 -11.13 14.89
N VAL A 232 -0.79 -10.35 14.95
CA VAL A 232 -1.90 -10.52 15.88
C VAL A 232 -3.13 -10.88 15.06
N VAL A 233 -3.70 -12.05 15.30
CA VAL A 233 -4.83 -12.61 14.57
C VAL A 233 -5.95 -12.97 15.53
N TRP A 234 -7.16 -12.58 15.19
CA TRP A 234 -8.35 -13.08 15.84
C TRP A 234 -8.91 -14.25 15.05
N GLU A 235 -8.71 -15.46 15.59
CA GLU A 235 -9.30 -16.70 15.07
C GLU A 235 -10.73 -16.82 15.64
N GLN A 236 -11.71 -16.64 14.77
CA GLN A 236 -13.12 -16.68 15.16
C GLN A 236 -13.60 -18.14 15.30
N GLU A 237 -14.55 -18.39 16.19
CA GLU A 237 -15.21 -19.72 16.26
C GLU A 237 -15.96 -20.06 14.99
N THR A 238 -16.53 -19.06 14.34
CA THR A 238 -17.25 -19.16 13.06
C THR A 238 -16.87 -17.98 12.18
N GLY A 239 -16.42 -18.27 10.96
CA GLY A 239 -15.96 -17.24 10.02
C GLY A 239 -14.50 -17.37 9.66
N ALA A 240 -13.99 -16.39 8.94
CA ALA A 240 -12.58 -16.31 8.57
C ALA A 240 -11.77 -15.57 9.66
N ASP A 241 -10.48 -15.86 9.71
CA ASP A 241 -9.56 -15.18 10.61
C ASP A 241 -9.43 -13.70 10.26
N VAL A 242 -9.35 -12.85 11.30
CA VAL A 242 -9.22 -11.42 11.15
C VAL A 242 -7.83 -10.96 11.60
N THR A 243 -7.08 -10.38 10.70
CA THR A 243 -5.76 -9.81 11.04
C THR A 243 -5.94 -8.46 11.76
N LEU A 244 -5.42 -8.35 12.98
CA LEU A 244 -5.48 -7.12 13.79
C LEU A 244 -4.20 -6.29 13.70
N GLY A 245 -3.05 -6.92 13.39
CA GLY A 245 -1.79 -6.21 13.26
C GLY A 245 -0.64 -7.08 12.81
N MET A 246 0.42 -6.42 12.32
CA MET A 246 1.67 -7.05 11.90
C MET A 246 2.87 -6.31 12.47
N MET A 247 3.82 -7.05 13.01
CA MET A 247 5.12 -6.55 13.44
C MET A 247 6.20 -6.97 12.45
N GLN A 248 7.08 -6.05 12.14
CA GLN A 248 8.23 -6.27 11.26
C GLN A 248 9.47 -5.54 11.78
N ARG A 249 10.64 -5.89 11.27
CA ARG A 249 11.86 -5.16 11.61
C ARG A 249 11.75 -3.70 11.15
N MET A 250 12.21 -2.79 11.99
CA MET A 250 12.36 -1.39 11.63
C MET A 250 13.47 -1.24 10.59
N VAL A 251 13.22 -0.45 9.56
CA VAL A 251 14.19 -0.17 8.50
C VAL A 251 14.75 1.24 8.71
N GLU A 252 16.06 1.32 8.90
CA GLU A 252 16.75 2.60 8.87
C GLU A 252 16.89 3.06 7.42
N ASN A 253 16.23 4.14 7.07
CA ASN A 253 16.26 4.73 5.74
C ASN A 253 16.50 6.24 5.81
N ARG A 254 17.02 6.81 4.74
CA ARG A 254 17.16 8.26 4.61
C ARG A 254 15.89 8.91 4.08
N HIS A 255 15.30 8.31 3.06
CA HIS A 255 14.07 8.70 2.38
C HIS A 255 13.60 7.55 1.49
N ASP A 256 12.46 7.70 0.86
CA ASP A 256 11.97 6.79 -0.17
C ASP A 256 12.56 7.10 -1.56
N SER A 257 12.36 6.20 -2.50
CA SER A 257 12.87 6.36 -3.88
C SER A 257 12.14 7.45 -4.67
N TRP A 258 10.93 7.87 -4.27
CA TRP A 258 10.25 9.01 -4.86
C TRP A 258 11.03 10.31 -4.61
N ASN A 259 11.41 10.55 -3.35
CA ASN A 259 12.22 11.71 -2.97
C ASN A 259 13.61 11.66 -3.61
N GLN A 260 14.28 10.48 -3.61
CA GLN A 260 15.58 10.31 -4.28
C GLN A 260 15.48 10.63 -5.78
N THR A 261 14.47 10.14 -6.47
CA THR A 261 14.25 10.42 -7.90
C THR A 261 13.98 11.91 -8.13
N GLY A 262 13.27 12.57 -7.20
CA GLY A 262 13.08 14.01 -7.21
C GLY A 262 14.39 14.81 -7.15
N ASP A 263 15.31 14.39 -6.30
CA ASP A 263 16.65 15.01 -6.17
C ASP A 263 17.50 14.75 -7.43
N ASP A 264 17.48 13.53 -7.95
CA ASP A 264 18.19 13.18 -9.20
C ASP A 264 17.68 14.01 -10.40
N LEU A 265 16.37 14.25 -10.46
CA LEU A 265 15.76 15.11 -11.48
C LEU A 265 16.13 16.58 -11.30
N ASN A 266 16.19 17.08 -10.07
CA ASN A 266 16.66 18.45 -9.80
C ASN A 266 18.09 18.66 -10.29
N ASP A 267 18.99 17.74 -9.96
CA ASP A 267 20.38 17.76 -10.43
C ASP A 267 20.48 17.73 -11.95
N PHE A 268 19.69 16.89 -12.59
CA PHE A 268 19.60 16.82 -14.05
C PHE A 268 19.11 18.14 -14.66
N LEU A 269 17.98 18.67 -14.17
CA LEU A 269 17.38 19.90 -14.69
C LEU A 269 18.28 21.12 -14.48
N TYR A 270 19.05 21.16 -13.40
CA TYR A 270 20.02 22.21 -13.14
C TYR A 270 21.15 22.28 -14.21
N ALA A 271 21.50 21.14 -14.79
CA ALA A 271 22.50 21.04 -15.86
C ALA A 271 21.98 21.43 -17.24
N VAL A 272 20.66 21.37 -17.49
CA VAL A 272 20.04 21.57 -18.81
C VAL A 272 20.30 22.97 -19.42
N PRO A 273 20.25 24.10 -18.68
CA PRO A 273 20.53 25.42 -19.25
C PRO A 273 21.91 25.55 -19.89
N ASN A 274 22.87 24.77 -19.44
CA ASN A 274 24.23 24.73 -20.00
C ASN A 274 24.34 23.86 -21.26
N ARG A 275 23.19 23.43 -21.84
CA ARG A 275 23.08 22.56 -23.01
C ARG A 275 23.72 21.18 -22.83
N LEU A 276 23.89 20.73 -21.62
CA LEU A 276 24.41 19.43 -21.30
C LEU A 276 23.24 18.48 -20.98
N PHE A 277 23.03 17.49 -21.83
CA PHE A 277 22.25 16.32 -21.43
C PHE A 277 23.20 15.36 -20.73
N SER A 278 23.22 15.45 -19.42
CA SER A 278 24.08 14.61 -18.57
C SER A 278 23.25 14.02 -17.44
N VAL A 279 23.21 12.69 -17.38
CA VAL A 279 22.66 11.95 -16.25
C VAL A 279 23.84 11.30 -15.55
N LYS A 280 23.92 11.47 -14.23
CA LYS A 280 25.00 10.90 -13.43
C LYS A 280 24.96 9.38 -13.48
N GLU A 281 26.13 8.74 -13.48
CA GLU A 281 26.26 7.28 -13.53
C GLU A 281 25.55 6.60 -12.35
N GLU A 282 25.62 7.18 -11.16
CA GLU A 282 24.96 6.66 -9.95
C GLU A 282 23.43 6.61 -10.06
N VAL A 283 22.81 7.41 -10.95
CA VAL A 283 21.37 7.34 -11.23
C VAL A 283 21.07 6.05 -11.98
N PHE A 284 21.86 5.71 -12.99
CA PHE A 284 21.70 4.46 -13.75
C PHE A 284 21.94 3.23 -12.86
N GLU A 285 23.01 3.25 -12.05
CA GLU A 285 23.32 2.18 -11.10
C GLU A 285 22.15 1.91 -10.13
N ARG A 286 21.53 2.98 -9.59
CA ARG A 286 20.36 2.85 -8.71
C ARG A 286 19.14 2.29 -9.43
N VAL A 287 18.87 2.78 -10.63
CA VAL A 287 17.71 2.31 -11.44
C VAL A 287 17.88 0.86 -11.85
N GLU A 288 19.07 0.47 -12.27
CA GLU A 288 19.43 -0.91 -12.59
C GLU A 288 19.29 -1.81 -11.35
N LEU A 289 19.79 -1.36 -10.19
CA LEU A 289 19.64 -2.09 -8.95
C LEU A 289 18.16 -2.27 -8.57
N LEU A 290 17.32 -1.23 -8.73
CA LEU A 290 15.88 -1.34 -8.45
C LEU A 290 15.22 -2.34 -9.42
N GLY A 291 15.57 -2.34 -10.69
CA GLY A 291 15.11 -3.35 -11.65
C GLY A 291 15.48 -4.77 -11.22
N ARG A 292 16.72 -4.97 -10.78
CA ARG A 292 17.17 -6.26 -10.21
C ARG A 292 16.39 -6.65 -8.95
N ARG A 293 16.16 -5.74 -8.00
CA ARG A 293 15.40 -6.04 -6.77
C ARG A 293 13.96 -6.41 -7.08
N THR A 294 13.33 -5.73 -8.05
CA THR A 294 11.99 -6.07 -8.53
C THR A 294 11.95 -7.47 -9.15
N GLY A 295 12.94 -7.82 -9.99
CA GLY A 295 13.06 -9.16 -10.56
C GLY A 295 13.25 -10.24 -9.49
N GLN A 296 14.11 -10.00 -8.52
CA GLN A 296 14.36 -10.92 -7.39
C GLN A 296 13.10 -11.10 -6.52
N MET A 297 12.31 -10.04 -6.29
CA MET A 297 11.03 -10.12 -5.58
C MET A 297 10.05 -11.04 -6.32
N HIS A 298 9.89 -10.85 -7.62
CA HIS A 298 8.97 -11.68 -8.41
C HIS A 298 9.44 -13.13 -8.52
N LEU A 299 10.76 -13.38 -8.61
CA LEU A 299 11.31 -14.74 -8.55
C LEU A 299 11.07 -15.39 -7.18
N ALA A 300 11.16 -14.63 -6.10
CA ALA A 300 10.85 -15.14 -4.75
C ALA A 300 9.35 -15.44 -4.56
N LEU A 301 8.47 -14.69 -5.22
CA LEU A 301 7.01 -14.92 -5.23
C LEU A 301 6.59 -16.01 -6.22
N TYR A 302 7.44 -16.43 -7.15
CA TYR A 302 7.23 -17.57 -8.01
C TYR A 302 7.55 -18.85 -7.24
N ASN A 303 6.51 -19.50 -6.72
CA ASN A 303 6.68 -20.71 -5.92
C ASN A 303 5.87 -21.88 -6.50
N SER A 304 6.57 -22.96 -6.82
CA SER A 304 5.96 -24.19 -7.34
C SER A 304 5.79 -25.29 -6.27
N ASP A 305 5.97 -24.95 -4.98
CA ASP A 305 5.73 -25.88 -3.89
C ASP A 305 4.23 -26.18 -3.76
N PRO A 306 3.80 -27.44 -3.88
CA PRO A 306 2.37 -27.81 -3.74
C PRO A 306 1.77 -27.47 -2.37
N ASP A 307 2.59 -27.40 -1.33
CA ASP A 307 2.13 -27.07 0.03
C ASP A 307 1.84 -25.58 0.20
N GLU A 308 2.28 -24.74 -0.75
CA GLU A 308 2.07 -23.29 -0.76
C GLU A 308 1.14 -22.87 -1.92
N ALA A 309 -0.03 -23.48 -2.02
CA ALA A 309 -0.98 -23.29 -3.14
C ALA A 309 -1.35 -21.81 -3.38
N ALA A 310 -1.40 -20.99 -2.32
CA ALA A 310 -1.67 -19.56 -2.42
C ALA A 310 -0.63 -18.82 -3.28
N PHE A 311 0.60 -19.32 -3.37
CA PHE A 311 1.72 -18.74 -4.13
C PHE A 311 2.03 -19.50 -5.42
N ALA A 312 1.38 -20.64 -5.68
CA ALA A 312 1.58 -21.39 -6.92
C ALA A 312 1.23 -20.53 -8.15
N PRO A 313 2.08 -20.53 -9.20
CA PRO A 313 1.80 -19.76 -10.41
C PRO A 313 0.58 -20.31 -11.15
N GLU A 314 -0.14 -19.42 -11.85
CA GLU A 314 -1.36 -19.76 -12.59
C GLU A 314 -1.28 -19.30 -14.04
N PRO A 315 -1.92 -20.02 -15.00
CA PRO A 315 -2.02 -19.56 -16.38
C PRO A 315 -3.03 -18.42 -16.54
N PHE A 316 -2.99 -17.73 -17.67
CA PHE A 316 -4.03 -16.79 -18.08
C PHE A 316 -5.26 -17.56 -18.56
N SER A 317 -6.13 -17.99 -17.62
CA SER A 317 -7.40 -18.64 -17.97
C SER A 317 -8.40 -17.68 -18.60
N ASP A 318 -9.40 -18.21 -19.29
CA ASP A 318 -10.45 -17.41 -19.92
C ASP A 318 -11.26 -16.65 -18.86
N GLU A 319 -11.53 -17.26 -17.69
CA GLU A 319 -12.23 -16.63 -16.57
C GLU A 319 -11.45 -15.44 -16.02
N TYR A 320 -10.12 -15.58 -15.87
CA TYR A 320 -9.29 -14.47 -15.42
C TYR A 320 -9.25 -13.34 -16.44
N ARG A 321 -9.12 -13.66 -17.73
CA ARG A 321 -9.11 -12.63 -18.79
C ARG A 321 -10.41 -11.86 -18.80
N GLU A 322 -11.55 -12.55 -18.78
CA GLU A 322 -12.87 -11.92 -18.78
C GLU A 322 -13.07 -11.05 -17.53
N PHE A 323 -12.62 -11.51 -16.35
CA PHE A 323 -12.64 -10.71 -15.13
C PHE A 323 -11.85 -9.40 -15.27
N ILE A 324 -10.62 -9.47 -15.82
CA ILE A 324 -9.78 -8.27 -16.01
C ILE A 324 -10.37 -7.33 -17.06
N ILE A 325 -10.88 -7.87 -18.16
CA ILE A 325 -11.53 -7.09 -19.23
C ILE A 325 -12.75 -6.34 -18.67
N GLN A 326 -13.66 -7.05 -18.01
CA GLN A 326 -14.84 -6.44 -17.42
C GLN A 326 -14.49 -5.31 -16.44
N ARG A 327 -13.48 -5.55 -15.61
CA ARG A 327 -12.96 -4.54 -14.67
C ARG A 327 -12.41 -3.32 -15.42
N PHE A 328 -11.64 -3.53 -16.47
CA PHE A 328 -11.05 -2.46 -17.26
C PHE A 328 -12.09 -1.68 -18.07
N GLU A 329 -13.04 -2.36 -18.72
CA GLU A 329 -14.15 -1.73 -19.44
C GLU A 329 -15.00 -0.85 -18.52
N ASN A 330 -15.36 -1.35 -17.33
CA ASN A 330 -16.05 -0.57 -16.30
C ASN A 330 -15.22 0.65 -15.82
N LEU A 331 -13.91 0.49 -15.73
CA LEU A 331 -13.00 1.59 -15.38
C LEU A 331 -12.98 2.64 -16.49
N LEU A 332 -12.81 2.23 -17.76
CA LEU A 332 -12.82 3.10 -18.93
C LEU A 332 -14.11 3.92 -19.02
N GLU A 333 -15.26 3.26 -18.92
CA GLU A 333 -16.57 3.93 -19.00
C GLU A 333 -16.70 5.02 -17.92
N ARG A 334 -16.36 4.68 -16.69
CA ARG A 334 -16.37 5.66 -15.57
C ARG A 334 -15.43 6.83 -15.84
N ARG A 335 -14.26 6.59 -16.42
CA ARG A 335 -13.28 7.65 -16.70
C ARG A 335 -13.66 8.51 -17.90
N TYR A 336 -14.27 7.94 -18.93
CA TYR A 336 -14.85 8.72 -20.04
C TYR A 336 -15.96 9.65 -19.53
N ASN A 337 -16.91 9.15 -18.75
CA ASN A 337 -17.98 9.96 -18.18
C ASN A 337 -17.43 11.08 -17.31
N LEU A 338 -16.51 10.75 -16.37
CA LEU A 338 -15.88 11.74 -15.49
C LEU A 338 -15.12 12.81 -16.28
N LEU A 339 -14.47 12.44 -17.37
CA LEU A 339 -13.73 13.34 -18.23
C LEU A 339 -14.66 14.28 -19.00
N ILE A 340 -15.76 13.77 -19.56
CA ILE A 340 -16.80 14.54 -20.24
C ILE A 340 -17.41 15.58 -19.27
N ASP A 341 -17.79 15.18 -18.07
CA ASP A 341 -18.41 16.06 -17.06
C ASP A 341 -17.49 17.19 -16.60
N ASN A 342 -16.17 16.98 -16.70
CA ASN A 342 -15.19 17.97 -16.26
C ASN A 342 -14.44 18.65 -17.43
N TYR A 343 -14.71 18.28 -18.67
CA TYR A 343 -13.94 18.73 -19.86
C TYR A 343 -13.78 20.25 -19.96
N VAL A 344 -14.85 21.00 -19.74
CA VAL A 344 -14.83 22.47 -19.81
C VAL A 344 -14.02 23.15 -18.71
N LYS A 345 -13.73 22.42 -17.61
CA LYS A 345 -12.92 22.92 -16.48
C LYS A 345 -11.43 22.68 -16.69
N LEU A 346 -11.06 21.84 -17.67
CA LEU A 346 -9.67 21.49 -17.97
C LEU A 346 -8.96 22.64 -18.69
N ASP A 347 -7.66 22.76 -18.48
CA ASP A 347 -6.85 23.70 -19.26
C ASP A 347 -6.75 23.29 -20.74
N PRO A 348 -6.39 24.22 -21.66
CA PRO A 348 -6.39 23.94 -23.11
C PRO A 348 -5.50 22.76 -23.53
N LEU A 349 -4.40 22.46 -22.84
CA LEU A 349 -3.56 21.30 -23.13
C LEU A 349 -4.25 20.01 -22.71
N ALA A 350 -4.79 19.98 -21.48
CA ALA A 350 -5.54 18.85 -20.98
C ALA A 350 -6.78 18.55 -21.85
N GLN A 351 -7.51 19.58 -22.33
CA GLN A 351 -8.63 19.41 -23.25
C GLN A 351 -8.21 18.74 -24.56
N ARG A 352 -7.07 19.14 -25.15
CA ARG A 352 -6.57 18.50 -26.37
C ARG A 352 -6.22 17.04 -26.15
N LEU A 353 -5.51 16.73 -25.05
CA LEU A 353 -5.15 15.34 -24.71
C LEU A 353 -6.39 14.49 -24.41
N ALA A 354 -7.36 15.06 -23.69
CA ALA A 354 -8.64 14.41 -23.39
C ALA A 354 -9.44 14.10 -24.66
N TRP A 355 -9.47 15.04 -25.61
CA TRP A 355 -10.16 14.83 -26.89
C TRP A 355 -9.53 13.67 -27.68
N VAL A 356 -8.20 13.63 -27.78
CA VAL A 356 -7.51 12.52 -28.47
C VAL A 356 -7.75 11.17 -27.77
N PHE A 357 -7.78 11.14 -26.45
CA PHE A 357 -8.13 9.92 -25.70
C PHE A 357 -9.56 9.44 -26.02
N MET A 358 -10.52 10.37 -26.09
CA MET A 358 -11.91 10.03 -26.44
C MET A 358 -12.03 9.51 -27.89
N GLU A 359 -11.31 10.10 -28.85
CA GLU A 359 -11.26 9.64 -30.24
C GLU A 359 -10.58 8.27 -30.40
N ALA A 360 -9.67 7.91 -29.50
CA ALA A 360 -8.97 6.62 -29.52
C ALA A 360 -9.79 5.44 -28.96
N LYS A 361 -11.06 5.67 -28.58
CA LYS A 361 -11.89 4.63 -27.95
C LYS A 361 -11.96 3.34 -28.74
N GLU A 362 -12.24 3.40 -30.04
CA GLU A 362 -12.34 2.23 -30.91
C GLU A 362 -11.03 1.42 -30.93
N MET A 363 -9.89 2.10 -30.97
CA MET A 363 -8.57 1.45 -30.92
C MET A 363 -8.31 0.77 -29.59
N ILE A 364 -8.75 1.38 -28.48
CA ILE A 364 -8.64 0.78 -27.14
C ILE A 364 -9.54 -0.45 -27.05
N ASP A 365 -10.78 -0.37 -27.56
CA ASP A 365 -11.71 -1.49 -27.58
C ASP A 365 -11.13 -2.68 -28.38
N GLU A 366 -10.54 -2.43 -29.55
CA GLU A 366 -9.85 -3.46 -30.35
C GLU A 366 -8.62 -4.05 -29.64
N PHE A 367 -7.87 -3.25 -28.88
CA PHE A 367 -6.74 -3.71 -28.08
C PHE A 367 -7.20 -4.60 -26.92
N VAL A 368 -8.34 -4.29 -26.30
CA VAL A 368 -8.99 -5.13 -25.29
C VAL A 368 -9.45 -6.46 -25.89
N ASP A 369 -10.01 -6.45 -27.09
CA ASP A 369 -10.38 -7.68 -27.81
C ASP A 369 -9.17 -8.53 -28.18
N ASP A 370 -8.04 -7.91 -28.52
CA ASP A 370 -6.77 -8.63 -28.72
C ASP A 370 -6.31 -9.31 -27.42
N PHE A 371 -6.42 -8.65 -26.27
CA PHE A 371 -6.13 -9.30 -24.97
C PHE A 371 -7.07 -10.46 -24.66
N ARG A 372 -8.36 -10.38 -25.07
CA ARG A 372 -9.32 -11.46 -24.91
C ARG A 372 -8.93 -12.70 -25.71
N ASN A 373 -8.46 -12.52 -26.95
CA ASN A 373 -8.31 -13.59 -27.94
C ASN A 373 -6.87 -14.09 -28.12
N ARG A 374 -5.87 -13.29 -27.74
CA ARG A 374 -4.46 -13.65 -27.92
C ARG A 374 -4.05 -14.82 -27.03
N PRO A 375 -3.45 -15.89 -27.56
CA PRO A 375 -2.87 -16.94 -26.72
C PRO A 375 -1.75 -16.36 -25.86
N LEU A 376 -1.80 -16.61 -24.54
CA LEU A 376 -0.79 -16.20 -23.58
C LEU A 376 -0.32 -17.44 -22.82
N GLU A 377 0.98 -17.72 -22.92
CA GLU A 377 1.63 -18.85 -22.25
C GLU A 377 2.41 -18.40 -20.99
N SER A 378 2.58 -17.09 -20.77
CA SER A 378 3.14 -16.52 -19.55
C SER A 378 2.29 -16.84 -18.32
N LEU A 379 2.90 -16.82 -17.14
CA LEU A 379 2.22 -17.16 -15.88
C LEU A 379 1.93 -15.93 -15.01
N ARG A 380 0.95 -16.08 -14.14
CA ARG A 380 0.53 -15.10 -13.13
C ARG A 380 0.97 -15.58 -11.75
N ILE A 381 1.36 -14.66 -10.88
CA ILE A 381 1.76 -14.93 -9.49
C ILE A 381 1.12 -13.91 -8.54
N ARG A 382 1.29 -14.12 -7.24
CA ARG A 382 1.07 -13.05 -6.27
C ARG A 382 2.09 -11.94 -6.54
N ILE A 383 1.64 -10.70 -6.47
CA ILE A 383 2.45 -9.50 -6.74
C ILE A 383 2.32 -8.50 -5.59
N HIS A 384 3.12 -7.45 -5.60
CA HIS A 384 2.99 -6.35 -4.64
C HIS A 384 1.62 -5.64 -4.77
N GLY A 385 1.16 -5.38 -6.01
CA GLY A 385 -0.17 -4.89 -6.33
C GLY A 385 -0.33 -3.37 -6.34
N ASP A 386 0.48 -2.62 -5.59
CA ASP A 386 0.55 -1.14 -5.66
C ASP A 386 2.02 -0.66 -5.62
N TYR A 387 2.82 -1.19 -6.55
CA TYR A 387 4.26 -1.00 -6.59
C TYR A 387 4.65 0.32 -7.28
N HIS A 388 5.26 1.22 -6.53
CA HIS A 388 5.73 2.52 -7.00
C HIS A 388 6.92 3.04 -6.16
N LEU A 389 7.57 4.13 -6.60
CA LEU A 389 8.77 4.68 -5.95
C LEU A 389 8.57 5.01 -4.45
N GLY A 390 7.36 5.39 -4.03
CA GLY A 390 7.05 5.66 -2.63
C GLY A 390 7.04 4.42 -1.75
N GLN A 391 6.94 3.21 -2.32
CA GLN A 391 6.97 1.94 -1.60
C GLN A 391 8.38 1.31 -1.56
N VAL A 392 9.41 2.09 -1.90
CA VAL A 392 10.81 1.64 -1.93
C VAL A 392 11.66 2.57 -1.10
N LEU A 393 12.15 2.08 0.04
CA LEU A 393 13.04 2.81 0.93
C LEU A 393 14.49 2.72 0.46
N VAL A 394 15.21 3.84 0.50
CA VAL A 394 16.65 3.90 0.18
C VAL A 394 17.46 3.65 1.44
N THR A 395 18.22 2.55 1.47
CA THR A 395 19.04 2.13 2.61
C THR A 395 20.51 2.07 2.22
N GLY A 396 21.27 3.13 2.54
CA GLY A 396 22.66 3.20 2.12
C GLY A 396 22.83 3.15 0.60
N LYS A 397 23.23 2.00 0.05
CA LYS A 397 23.38 1.77 -1.39
C LYS A 397 22.37 0.77 -1.97
N ASP A 398 21.35 0.39 -1.20
CA ASP A 398 20.38 -0.62 -1.57
C ASP A 398 18.94 -0.17 -1.27
N PHE A 399 17.97 -1.04 -1.54
CA PHE A 399 16.56 -0.78 -1.43
C PHE A 399 15.87 -1.81 -0.54
N ILE A 400 14.83 -1.34 0.17
CA ILE A 400 13.88 -2.18 0.89
C ILE A 400 12.48 -1.86 0.37
N ILE A 401 11.76 -2.88 -0.06
CA ILE A 401 10.38 -2.78 -0.57
C ILE A 401 9.41 -2.95 0.60
N ILE A 402 8.42 -2.07 0.72
CA ILE A 402 7.47 -2.03 1.84
C ILE A 402 6.03 -2.00 1.33
N ASP A 403 5.07 -2.22 2.23
CA ASP A 403 3.63 -1.95 2.04
C ASP A 403 2.95 -2.85 0.99
N PHE A 404 3.00 -4.16 1.20
CA PHE A 404 2.44 -5.21 0.34
C PHE A 404 0.90 -5.36 0.48
N GLU A 405 0.17 -4.30 0.83
CA GLU A 405 -1.29 -4.34 0.99
C GLU A 405 -2.06 -4.42 -0.34
N GLY A 406 -1.43 -4.07 -1.45
CA GLY A 406 -2.10 -3.91 -2.75
C GLY A 406 -2.92 -2.62 -2.87
N GLU A 407 -3.68 -2.47 -3.95
CA GLU A 407 -4.44 -1.24 -4.23
C GLU A 407 -5.51 -0.96 -3.15
N PRO A 408 -5.50 0.21 -2.49
CA PRO A 408 -6.42 0.51 -1.38
C PRO A 408 -7.91 0.50 -1.76
N GLU A 409 -8.25 0.83 -3.01
CA GLU A 409 -9.64 0.85 -3.51
C GLU A 409 -10.19 -0.56 -3.81
N SER A 410 -9.33 -1.59 -3.88
CA SER A 410 -9.72 -2.98 -4.14
C SER A 410 -10.11 -3.70 -2.84
N SER A 411 -11.04 -4.65 -2.94
CA SER A 411 -11.37 -5.55 -1.83
C SER A 411 -10.17 -6.46 -1.50
N ILE A 412 -10.16 -7.04 -0.29
CA ILE A 412 -9.09 -7.97 0.10
C ILE A 412 -8.99 -9.16 -0.86
N ALA A 413 -10.13 -9.72 -1.27
CA ALA A 413 -10.15 -10.81 -2.25
C ALA A 413 -9.51 -10.42 -3.59
N GLU A 414 -9.81 -9.23 -4.11
CA GLU A 414 -9.20 -8.72 -5.33
C GLU A 414 -7.69 -8.48 -5.20
N ARG A 415 -7.21 -8.01 -4.04
CA ARG A 415 -5.77 -7.82 -3.78
C ARG A 415 -4.99 -9.14 -3.74
N LYS A 416 -5.68 -10.26 -3.52
CA LYS A 416 -5.09 -11.61 -3.50
C LYS A 416 -5.08 -12.30 -4.87
N ILE A 417 -5.75 -11.73 -5.87
CA ILE A 417 -5.74 -12.26 -7.24
C ILE A 417 -4.31 -12.22 -7.78
N LYS A 418 -3.89 -13.33 -8.38
CA LYS A 418 -2.60 -13.42 -9.07
C LYS A 418 -2.65 -12.68 -10.41
N HIS A 419 -1.63 -11.89 -10.66
CA HIS A 419 -1.48 -11.10 -11.88
C HIS A 419 -0.14 -11.39 -12.56
N SER A 420 0.03 -10.93 -13.80
CA SER A 420 1.36 -10.85 -14.37
C SER A 420 2.25 -9.93 -13.52
N PRO A 421 3.51 -10.32 -13.25
CA PRO A 421 4.48 -9.44 -12.59
C PRO A 421 4.66 -8.09 -13.30
N LEU A 422 4.33 -8.03 -14.60
CA LEU A 422 4.40 -6.79 -15.38
C LEU A 422 3.41 -5.71 -14.91
N LYS A 423 2.41 -6.06 -14.08
CA LYS A 423 1.54 -5.07 -13.42
C LYS A 423 2.34 -4.20 -12.45
N ASP A 424 3.20 -4.79 -11.62
CA ASP A 424 4.10 -4.05 -10.74
C ASP A 424 5.16 -3.26 -11.52
N VAL A 425 5.72 -3.87 -12.59
CA VAL A 425 6.67 -3.18 -13.48
C VAL A 425 6.03 -1.95 -14.12
N ALA A 426 4.79 -2.07 -14.60
CA ALA A 426 4.04 -0.93 -15.15
C ALA A 426 3.79 0.16 -14.09
N GLY A 427 3.44 -0.22 -12.86
CA GLY A 427 3.30 0.70 -11.72
C GLY A 427 4.58 1.50 -11.46
N MET A 428 5.73 0.84 -11.44
CA MET A 428 7.03 1.50 -11.25
C MET A 428 7.39 2.42 -12.41
N ILE A 429 7.20 1.99 -13.65
CA ILE A 429 7.42 2.82 -14.85
C ILE A 429 6.51 4.06 -14.81
N ARG A 430 5.24 3.89 -14.44
CA ARG A 430 4.31 5.01 -14.26
C ARG A 430 4.77 5.96 -13.15
N SER A 431 5.31 5.44 -12.07
CA SER A 431 5.84 6.27 -10.98
C SER A 431 7.01 7.15 -11.44
N TYR A 432 7.94 6.62 -12.22
CA TYR A 432 9.00 7.42 -12.85
C TYR A 432 8.43 8.48 -13.82
N HIS A 433 7.43 8.12 -14.62
CA HIS A 433 6.76 9.08 -15.50
C HIS A 433 6.12 10.23 -14.71
N TYR A 434 5.50 9.91 -13.55
CA TYR A 434 4.94 10.93 -12.65
C TYR A 434 6.01 11.85 -12.08
N ALA A 435 7.14 11.32 -11.62
CA ALA A 435 8.23 12.10 -11.08
C ALA A 435 8.76 13.15 -12.08
N VAL A 436 8.97 12.72 -13.33
CA VAL A 436 9.38 13.61 -14.43
C VAL A 436 8.31 14.66 -14.74
N SER A 437 7.06 14.21 -14.86
CA SER A 437 5.95 15.09 -15.24
C SER A 437 5.63 16.13 -14.17
N ALA A 438 5.73 15.76 -12.89
CA ALA A 438 5.57 16.68 -11.77
C ALA A 438 6.58 17.84 -11.83
N LYS A 439 7.82 17.55 -12.22
CA LYS A 439 8.84 18.58 -12.43
C LYS A 439 8.55 19.45 -13.65
N LEU A 440 8.06 18.85 -14.76
CA LEU A 440 7.69 19.61 -15.97
C LEU A 440 6.58 20.64 -15.70
N PHE A 441 5.58 20.28 -14.89
CA PHE A 441 4.37 21.09 -14.73
C PHE A 441 4.35 21.94 -13.45
N GLY A 442 5.22 21.71 -12.49
CA GLY A 442 5.12 22.35 -11.19
C GLY A 442 6.43 22.87 -10.56
N SER A 443 7.55 22.75 -11.22
CA SER A 443 8.85 23.06 -10.61
C SER A 443 9.34 24.47 -10.95
N THR A 444 9.88 25.16 -9.93
CA THR A 444 10.60 26.44 -10.10
C THR A 444 11.99 26.24 -10.72
N GLU A 445 12.57 25.05 -10.62
CA GLU A 445 13.88 24.68 -11.18
C GLU A 445 13.86 24.65 -12.71
N THR A 446 12.68 24.58 -13.33
CA THR A 446 12.51 24.67 -14.79
C THR A 446 12.44 26.10 -15.31
N ALA A 447 12.41 27.10 -14.42
CA ALA A 447 12.37 28.51 -14.81
C ALA A 447 13.60 28.88 -15.65
N GLY A 448 13.36 29.45 -16.84
CA GLY A 448 14.43 29.84 -17.78
C GLY A 448 14.82 28.76 -18.80
N ILE A 449 14.23 27.56 -18.73
CA ILE A 449 14.36 26.54 -19.79
C ILE A 449 13.22 26.70 -20.79
N GLU A 450 13.56 26.72 -22.07
CA GLU A 450 12.56 26.80 -23.14
C GLU A 450 11.64 25.57 -23.09
N PRO A 451 10.28 25.71 -23.08
CA PRO A 451 9.33 24.61 -22.84
C PRO A 451 9.51 23.39 -23.75
N ASP A 452 9.70 23.59 -25.05
CA ASP A 452 9.88 22.47 -25.99
C ASP A 452 11.22 21.76 -25.78
N HIS A 453 12.26 22.49 -25.36
CA HIS A 453 13.53 21.88 -25.00
C HIS A 453 13.41 21.07 -23.70
N LEU A 454 12.78 21.64 -22.69
CA LEU A 454 12.50 20.96 -21.42
C LEU A 454 11.72 19.66 -21.66
N GLN A 455 10.69 19.71 -22.48
CA GLN A 455 9.89 18.52 -22.81
C GLN A 455 10.76 17.43 -23.45
N ARG A 456 11.54 17.77 -24.49
CA ARG A 456 12.40 16.79 -25.19
C ARG A 456 13.44 16.15 -24.28
N VAL A 457 14.11 16.92 -23.41
CA VAL A 457 15.15 16.38 -22.52
C VAL A 457 14.53 15.52 -21.41
N SER A 458 13.34 15.88 -20.92
CA SER A 458 12.62 15.12 -19.91
C SER A 458 12.09 13.80 -20.48
N GLU A 459 11.55 13.78 -21.69
CA GLU A 459 11.15 12.55 -22.38
C GLU A 459 12.35 11.62 -22.62
N ARG A 460 13.50 12.18 -22.99
CA ARG A 460 14.72 11.40 -23.16
C ARG A 460 15.23 10.82 -21.83
N TRP A 461 15.18 11.60 -20.76
CA TRP A 461 15.55 11.12 -19.41
C TRP A 461 14.64 9.97 -18.98
N PHE A 462 13.33 10.16 -19.06
CA PHE A 462 12.35 9.13 -18.72
C PHE A 462 12.59 7.84 -19.52
N LYS A 463 12.78 7.97 -20.83
CA LYS A 463 13.04 6.84 -21.70
C LYS A 463 14.27 6.04 -21.26
N LEU A 464 15.39 6.71 -20.98
CA LEU A 464 16.62 6.07 -20.53
C LEU A 464 16.41 5.33 -19.20
N ILE A 465 15.74 5.96 -18.23
CA ILE A 465 15.47 5.37 -16.93
C ILE A 465 14.54 4.17 -17.05
N ARG A 466 13.45 4.29 -17.80
CA ARG A 466 12.53 3.18 -18.06
C ARG A 466 13.26 1.97 -18.65
N ASP A 467 14.07 2.21 -19.65
CA ASP A 467 14.79 1.14 -20.36
C ASP A 467 15.82 0.47 -19.46
N THR A 468 16.62 1.25 -18.73
CA THR A 468 17.57 0.72 -17.76
C THR A 468 16.87 -0.15 -16.70
N TYR A 469 15.72 0.31 -16.17
CA TYR A 469 14.94 -0.44 -15.21
C TYR A 469 14.40 -1.75 -15.79
N LEU A 470 13.80 -1.68 -16.97
CA LEU A 470 13.18 -2.83 -17.63
C LEU A 470 14.22 -3.87 -18.05
N ASP A 471 15.35 -3.43 -18.63
CA ASP A 471 16.45 -4.33 -19.04
C ASP A 471 17.00 -5.09 -17.83
N ALA A 472 17.31 -4.39 -16.73
CA ALA A 472 17.80 -5.00 -15.50
C ALA A 472 16.79 -5.98 -14.87
N TYR A 473 15.49 -5.63 -14.92
CA TYR A 473 14.43 -6.50 -14.47
C TYR A 473 14.36 -7.80 -15.28
N LEU A 474 14.31 -7.69 -16.61
CA LEU A 474 14.21 -8.86 -17.50
C LEU A 474 15.48 -9.71 -17.49
N GLU A 475 16.67 -9.10 -17.39
CA GLU A 475 17.93 -9.82 -17.19
C GLU A 475 17.89 -10.63 -15.89
N THR A 476 17.34 -10.08 -14.82
CA THR A 476 17.22 -10.77 -13.52
C THR A 476 16.25 -11.94 -13.58
N ILE A 477 15.11 -11.78 -14.25
CA ILE A 477 14.16 -12.89 -14.46
C ILE A 477 14.85 -14.01 -15.27
N GLY A 478 15.64 -13.62 -16.26
CA GLY A 478 16.34 -14.55 -17.15
C GLY A 478 15.44 -15.11 -18.26
N SER A 479 16.06 -15.73 -19.25
CA SER A 479 15.35 -16.38 -20.36
C SER A 479 16.04 -17.71 -20.70
N PRO A 480 15.29 -18.83 -20.78
CA PRO A 480 13.84 -18.94 -20.64
C PRO A 480 13.38 -19.00 -19.18
N HIS A 481 12.24 -18.36 -18.87
CA HIS A 481 11.59 -18.49 -17.56
C HIS A 481 10.05 -18.59 -17.73
N PRO A 482 9.35 -19.44 -16.94
CA PRO A 482 7.90 -19.65 -17.10
C PRO A 482 7.04 -18.41 -16.90
N LEU A 483 7.53 -17.37 -16.18
CA LEU A 483 6.80 -16.10 -16.01
C LEU A 483 6.57 -15.39 -17.34
N PHE A 484 7.49 -15.54 -18.30
CA PHE A 484 7.40 -14.87 -19.59
C PHE A 484 7.77 -15.83 -20.72
N LYS A 485 6.85 -16.07 -21.63
CA LYS A 485 7.09 -16.97 -22.77
C LYS A 485 8.12 -16.38 -23.75
N ASN A 486 7.95 -15.12 -24.09
CA ASN A 486 8.77 -14.41 -25.07
C ASN A 486 8.59 -12.88 -24.95
N ASN A 487 9.42 -12.13 -25.67
CA ASN A 487 9.40 -10.67 -25.66
C ASN A 487 8.10 -10.07 -26.22
N SER A 488 7.41 -10.77 -27.14
CA SER A 488 6.15 -10.29 -27.70
C SER A 488 5.04 -10.28 -26.64
N GLU A 489 4.94 -11.32 -25.81
CA GLU A 489 4.01 -11.35 -24.68
C GLU A 489 4.37 -10.32 -23.61
N VAL A 490 5.68 -10.15 -23.29
CA VAL A 490 6.15 -9.11 -22.36
C VAL A 490 5.72 -7.72 -22.82
N ASN A 491 5.98 -7.36 -24.08
CA ASN A 491 5.61 -6.05 -24.63
C ASN A 491 4.10 -5.83 -24.61
N PHE A 492 3.35 -6.83 -25.02
CA PHE A 492 1.89 -6.76 -25.05
C PHE A 492 1.29 -6.59 -23.66
N LEU A 493 1.66 -7.46 -22.71
CA LEU A 493 1.16 -7.38 -21.32
C LEU A 493 1.61 -6.10 -20.62
N LEU A 494 2.82 -5.61 -20.88
CA LEU A 494 3.29 -4.35 -20.33
C LEU A 494 2.42 -3.17 -20.81
N LEU A 495 2.03 -3.15 -22.09
CA LEU A 495 1.13 -2.12 -22.62
C LEU A 495 -0.28 -2.20 -22.00
N VAL A 496 -0.81 -3.42 -21.78
CA VAL A 496 -2.10 -3.63 -21.09
C VAL A 496 -2.07 -2.98 -19.71
N TYR A 497 -1.05 -3.27 -18.90
CA TYR A 497 -0.97 -2.75 -17.53
C TYR A 497 -0.57 -1.27 -17.46
N LEU A 498 0.22 -0.77 -18.40
CA LEU A 498 0.50 0.67 -18.51
C LEU A 498 -0.77 1.46 -18.84
N LEU A 499 -1.61 0.93 -19.74
CA LEU A 499 -2.89 1.55 -20.07
C LEU A 499 -3.85 1.51 -18.88
N GLU A 500 -4.01 0.33 -18.25
CA GLU A 500 -4.86 0.16 -17.04
C GLU A 500 -4.47 1.18 -15.96
N LYS A 501 -3.18 1.27 -15.61
CA LYS A 501 -2.71 2.16 -14.54
C LYS A 501 -2.90 3.63 -14.92
N ALA A 502 -2.63 4.03 -16.17
CA ALA A 502 -2.82 5.41 -16.62
C ALA A 502 -4.30 5.84 -16.62
N VAL A 503 -5.22 4.93 -16.99
CA VAL A 503 -6.66 5.18 -16.93
C VAL A 503 -7.16 5.23 -15.47
N TYR A 504 -6.62 4.40 -14.59
CA TYR A 504 -6.91 4.47 -13.14
C TYR A 504 -6.51 5.83 -12.56
N GLU A 505 -5.26 6.26 -12.81
CA GLU A 505 -4.70 7.53 -12.35
C GLU A 505 -5.51 8.73 -12.85
N LEU A 506 -6.05 8.67 -14.08
CA LEU A 506 -6.87 9.75 -14.64
C LEU A 506 -8.04 10.12 -13.72
N GLY A 507 -8.71 9.14 -13.15
CA GLY A 507 -9.83 9.40 -12.24
C GLY A 507 -9.40 10.03 -10.93
N TYR A 508 -8.28 9.60 -10.39
CA TYR A 508 -7.71 10.17 -9.18
C TYR A 508 -7.36 11.66 -9.38
N GLU A 509 -6.66 11.96 -10.48
CA GLU A 509 -6.24 13.34 -10.77
C GLU A 509 -7.43 14.28 -11.03
N ILE A 510 -8.43 13.86 -11.80
CA ILE A 510 -9.64 14.68 -12.03
C ILE A 510 -10.34 14.99 -10.71
N SER A 511 -10.41 14.01 -9.80
CA SER A 511 -11.14 14.14 -8.54
C SER A 511 -10.41 14.96 -7.48
N TYR A 512 -9.10 14.80 -7.37
CA TYR A 512 -8.31 15.33 -6.25
C TYR A 512 -7.28 16.39 -6.64
N ARG A 513 -6.71 16.31 -7.86
CA ARG A 513 -5.63 17.19 -8.33
C ARG A 513 -5.81 17.59 -9.81
N PRO A 514 -6.87 18.33 -10.17
CA PRO A 514 -7.20 18.61 -11.58
C PRO A 514 -6.08 19.26 -12.41
N ALA A 515 -5.16 19.98 -11.77
CA ALA A 515 -3.99 20.55 -12.43
C ALA A 515 -3.00 19.49 -12.96
N TRP A 516 -3.06 18.26 -12.44
CA TRP A 516 -2.17 17.14 -12.78
C TRP A 516 -2.78 16.17 -13.81
N VAL A 517 -4.02 16.38 -14.22
CA VAL A 517 -4.74 15.51 -15.17
C VAL A 517 -3.99 15.28 -16.50
N LYS A 518 -3.11 16.21 -16.86
CA LYS A 518 -2.24 16.09 -18.06
C LYS A 518 -1.28 14.91 -17.97
N ILE A 519 -0.89 14.49 -16.76
CA ILE A 519 0.10 13.41 -16.56
C ILE A 519 -0.47 12.06 -17.01
N PRO A 520 -1.61 11.59 -16.46
CA PRO A 520 -2.21 10.34 -16.94
C PRO A 520 -2.66 10.43 -18.40
N LEU A 521 -3.23 11.55 -18.87
CA LEU A 521 -3.61 11.72 -20.26
C LEU A 521 -2.40 11.58 -21.21
N LYS A 522 -1.25 12.16 -20.87
CA LYS A 522 -0.02 11.97 -21.65
C LYS A 522 0.43 10.51 -21.64
N GLY A 523 0.38 9.86 -20.48
CA GLY A 523 0.70 8.43 -20.36
C GLY A 523 -0.19 7.54 -21.23
N ILE A 524 -1.50 7.80 -21.26
CA ILE A 524 -2.44 7.11 -22.14
C ILE A 524 -2.05 7.32 -23.62
N MET A 525 -1.74 8.56 -24.01
CA MET A 525 -1.33 8.87 -25.38
C MET A 525 -0.04 8.16 -25.79
N ASP A 526 0.92 8.04 -24.89
CA ASP A 526 2.17 7.33 -25.17
C ASP A 526 1.90 5.83 -25.38
N VAL A 527 1.01 5.20 -24.59
CA VAL A 527 0.60 3.81 -24.79
C VAL A 527 -0.17 3.64 -26.12
N ILE A 528 -1.11 4.52 -26.44
CA ILE A 528 -1.85 4.47 -27.70
C ILE A 528 -0.89 4.49 -28.90
N ARG A 529 0.14 5.35 -28.88
CA ARG A 529 1.14 5.40 -29.95
C ARG A 529 1.95 4.11 -30.09
N GLU A 530 2.24 3.44 -28.99
CA GLU A 530 2.93 2.14 -29.04
C GLU A 530 2.01 1.04 -29.57
N ILE A 531 0.72 1.04 -29.20
CA ILE A 531 -0.29 0.13 -29.77
C ILE A 531 -0.40 0.33 -31.29
N GLU A 532 -0.46 1.58 -31.78
CA GLU A 532 -0.48 1.89 -33.22
C GLU A 532 0.74 1.33 -33.96
N LYS A 533 1.94 1.47 -33.36
CA LYS A 533 3.17 0.92 -33.95
C LYS A 533 3.14 -0.59 -34.11
N ILE A 534 2.65 -1.30 -33.07
CA ILE A 534 2.53 -2.76 -33.11
C ILE A 534 1.55 -3.20 -34.21
N ARG A 535 0.44 -2.48 -34.38
CA ARG A 535 -0.57 -2.77 -35.42
C ARG A 535 -0.07 -2.53 -36.86
N ILE A 536 0.77 -1.52 -37.04
CA ILE A 536 1.35 -1.19 -38.37
C ILE A 536 2.48 -2.16 -38.73
N ALA A 537 3.20 -2.70 -37.76
CA ALA A 537 4.27 -3.67 -37.94
C ALA A 537 3.71 -5.10 -38.10
N ASP A 538 2.99 -5.36 -39.19
CA ASP A 538 2.48 -6.63 -39.72
C ASP A 538 1.85 -7.62 -38.70
N PRO A 539 0.52 -7.79 -38.74
CA PRO A 539 -0.22 -8.73 -37.83
C PRO A 539 0.07 -10.23 -38.11
N THR A 540 0.82 -10.58 -39.15
CA THR A 540 1.07 -11.97 -39.59
C THR A 540 2.47 -12.51 -39.24
N ARG A 541 3.36 -11.69 -38.69
CA ARG A 541 4.70 -12.13 -38.27
C ARG A 541 4.77 -12.40 -36.78
N ASP A 542 4.69 -13.64 -36.44
CA ASP A 542 5.10 -14.25 -35.15
C ASP A 542 6.63 -14.25 -35.00
N SER A 543 7.31 -13.18 -35.37
CA SER A 543 8.75 -13.10 -35.34
C SER A 543 9.24 -11.87 -34.62
N GLU A 544 9.82 -12.10 -33.42
CA GLU A 544 10.87 -11.27 -32.82
C GLU A 544 10.66 -9.75 -32.93
N LEU A 545 9.53 -9.24 -32.42
CA LEU A 545 9.50 -7.82 -32.07
C LEU A 545 10.56 -7.61 -30.99
N PRO A 546 11.59 -6.80 -31.24
CA PRO A 546 12.53 -6.44 -30.19
C PRO A 546 11.74 -5.81 -29.06
N LEU A 547 12.10 -6.11 -27.82
CA LEU A 547 11.65 -5.40 -26.62
C LEU A 547 11.58 -3.92 -26.98
N LEU A 548 10.43 -3.26 -26.81
CA LEU A 548 10.11 -1.87 -27.18
C LEU A 548 11.39 -1.14 -27.58
N GLN A 549 11.77 -1.19 -28.88
CA GLN A 549 13.09 -0.73 -29.32
C GLN A 549 13.20 0.75 -29.04
N VAL A 550 13.67 0.97 -27.90
CA VAL A 550 14.33 2.16 -27.50
C VAL A 550 15.77 1.99 -27.94
N GLY A 551 16.10 2.69 -29.02
CA GLY A 551 17.34 2.51 -29.72
C GLY A 551 18.54 2.33 -28.80
N LEU A 552 19.04 1.13 -28.73
CA LEU A 552 20.37 0.84 -28.27
C LEU A 552 21.34 1.60 -29.21
N LEU A 553 21.90 2.67 -28.70
CA LEU A 553 23.19 3.12 -29.18
C LEU A 553 24.15 1.98 -28.86
N GLN A 554 24.46 1.18 -29.87
CA GLN A 554 25.64 0.32 -29.82
C GLN A 554 26.80 1.20 -29.38
N SER A 555 27.24 1.05 -28.13
CA SER A 555 28.55 1.51 -27.71
C SER A 555 29.54 0.69 -28.54
N LYS A 556 30.05 1.27 -29.61
CA LYS A 556 31.29 0.78 -30.18
C LYS A 556 32.33 0.85 -29.08
N LYS A 557 32.75 -0.32 -28.58
CA LYS A 557 34.05 -0.49 -27.99
C LYS A 557 35.07 -0.21 -29.09
N GLU A 558 35.73 0.90 -29.01
CA GLU A 558 37.10 1.13 -29.45
C GLU A 558 37.82 1.92 -28.38
#